data_2e67b946d2d46e49d9450c95d00889af
#
_entry.id   2e67b946d2d46e49d9450c95d00889af
#
_cell.length_a   1.000
_cell.length_b   1.000
_cell.length_c   1.000
_cell.angle_alpha   90.00
_cell.angle_beta   90.00
_cell.angle_gamma   90.00
#
_symmetry.space_group_name_H-M   'P 1'
#
loop_
_entity.id
_entity.type
_entity.pdbx_description
1 polymer ?
#
loop_
_entity_poly.entity_id
_entity_poly.type
_entity_poly.pdbx_seq_one_letter_code
_entity_poly.pdbx_strand_id
1 'polypeptide(L)'
;MSVVTQTVDKDVARYGDVYVYKPRAVCINHPDDIRAVLGSQEFRKAAFFDIFNDGNTPNIVSLREPELANRRRRQLGPFFNYAYLGRAEPLILQHGYQAIRTKWDALIQANSGRPTEVNYRTDTQLVTFDIMSALAFGRNFNAISRGSSSIMKWAGLIMEMLESPAVLALLSLLPFSLIMRPWKIMYRELAAFSSDAVDMRKQLLAEDSTEKPLDMLQAFIDAEDPESKIKMSPHEVQAESIMMMLAGSETTSSAIMWTFHLLLLYPETLRRAVHEVRSAFSLNHLVTYKDVRSSLPYVEACVYEALRHSPTTAGLTPRISHSTGITLQGYYIPPGTEIYVNLRSPSMHPSLWDDPARFNPDRFLDSDNNKRLLFTFSYGPRNCLGRNLAWVEMLTIVANVLKDYDIALTEDSLFGPHCTDENGLPVLMPAKCFIASFPAKPERDCRMVITKRMAGVKACAREYSPC
;
A
#
# COMPACT_ATOMS: atom_id res chain seq x y z
N MET A 1 5.84 -15.92 4.76
CA MET A 1 5.97 -15.55 3.33
C MET A 1 4.92 -16.28 2.53
N SER A 2 4.30 -15.63 1.56
CA SER A 2 3.39 -16.32 0.67
C SER A 2 4.11 -17.36 -0.16
N VAL A 3 3.38 -18.37 -0.62
CA VAL A 3 3.94 -19.42 -1.51
C VAL A 3 4.60 -18.78 -2.73
N VAL A 4 4.03 -17.71 -3.29
CA VAL A 4 4.58 -17.02 -4.47
C VAL A 4 5.91 -16.31 -4.17
N THR A 5 6.01 -15.53 -3.08
CA THR A 5 7.27 -14.83 -2.74
C THR A 5 8.40 -15.79 -2.35
N GLN A 6 8.10 -16.84 -1.58
CA GLN A 6 9.09 -17.85 -1.25
C GLN A 6 9.55 -18.64 -2.49
N THR A 7 8.64 -18.92 -3.42
CA THR A 7 8.97 -19.61 -4.66
C THR A 7 9.88 -18.73 -5.51
N VAL A 8 9.52 -17.46 -5.69
CA VAL A 8 10.31 -16.52 -6.50
C VAL A 8 11.70 -16.29 -5.90
N ASP A 9 11.83 -16.09 -4.58
CA ASP A 9 13.12 -15.91 -3.91
C ASP A 9 14.00 -17.19 -4.06
N LYS A 10 13.39 -18.39 -3.96
CA LYS A 10 14.09 -19.67 -4.23
C LYS A 10 14.48 -19.83 -5.70
N ASP A 11 13.62 -19.40 -6.61
CA ASP A 11 13.89 -19.45 -8.05
C ASP A 11 15.05 -18.51 -8.41
N VAL A 12 15.08 -17.29 -7.85
CA VAL A 12 16.21 -16.36 -8.02
C VAL A 12 17.52 -16.98 -7.50
N ALA A 13 17.50 -17.56 -6.29
CA ALA A 13 18.68 -18.19 -5.72
C ALA A 13 19.17 -19.40 -6.55
N ARG A 14 18.25 -20.10 -7.24
CA ARG A 14 18.57 -21.29 -8.03
C ARG A 14 18.96 -20.99 -9.47
N TYR A 15 18.28 -20.04 -10.10
CA TYR A 15 18.37 -19.80 -11.55
C TYR A 15 19.00 -18.46 -11.93
N GLY A 16 19.25 -17.56 -10.93
CA GLY A 16 19.81 -16.24 -11.15
C GLY A 16 18.77 -15.19 -11.54
N ASP A 17 19.27 -14.06 -12.04
CA ASP A 17 18.47 -12.85 -12.24
C ASP A 17 17.49 -12.90 -13.43
N VAL A 18 17.72 -13.79 -14.39
CA VAL A 18 16.84 -13.99 -15.55
C VAL A 18 16.59 -15.49 -15.72
N TYR A 19 15.34 -15.90 -15.66
CA TYR A 19 14.97 -17.31 -15.86
C TYR A 19 13.61 -17.47 -16.57
N VAL A 20 13.39 -18.64 -17.18
CA VAL A 20 12.12 -18.99 -17.80
C VAL A 20 11.08 -19.27 -16.70
N TYR A 21 10.06 -18.43 -16.63
CA TYR A 21 9.00 -18.53 -15.63
C TYR A 21 7.88 -19.51 -16.03
N LYS A 22 7.49 -19.45 -17.32
CA LYS A 22 6.54 -20.36 -17.97
C LYS A 22 6.78 -20.31 -19.49
N PRO A 23 6.17 -21.18 -20.31
CA PRO A 23 6.29 -21.10 -21.77
C PRO A 23 6.04 -19.67 -22.28
N ARG A 24 6.97 -19.13 -23.08
CA ARG A 24 6.96 -17.77 -23.66
C ARG A 24 6.95 -16.65 -22.61
N ALA A 25 7.47 -16.90 -21.41
CA ALA A 25 7.61 -15.91 -20.37
C ALA A 25 8.91 -16.06 -19.58
N VAL A 26 9.54 -14.93 -19.26
CA VAL A 26 10.73 -14.86 -18.40
C VAL A 26 10.45 -14.03 -17.17
N CYS A 27 11.15 -14.32 -16.06
CA CYS A 27 11.17 -13.47 -14.87
C CYS A 27 12.52 -12.74 -14.83
N ILE A 28 12.48 -11.45 -14.48
CA ILE A 28 13.66 -10.60 -14.32
C ILE A 28 13.72 -10.06 -12.89
N ASN A 29 14.95 -10.05 -12.36
CA ASN A 29 15.21 -9.75 -10.95
C ASN A 29 16.32 -8.70 -10.77
N HIS A 30 17.22 -8.55 -11.74
CA HIS A 30 18.32 -7.58 -11.66
C HIS A 30 17.77 -6.14 -11.72
N PRO A 31 18.24 -5.23 -10.84
CA PRO A 31 17.74 -3.86 -10.78
C PRO A 31 17.84 -3.08 -12.09
N ASP A 32 18.91 -3.28 -12.86
CA ASP A 32 19.13 -2.57 -14.11
C ASP A 32 18.19 -3.06 -15.22
N ASP A 33 17.93 -4.38 -15.28
CA ASP A 33 16.94 -4.94 -16.21
C ASP A 33 15.52 -4.43 -15.88
N ILE A 34 15.20 -4.35 -14.60
CA ILE A 34 13.93 -3.80 -14.12
C ILE A 34 13.80 -2.32 -14.54
N ARG A 35 14.88 -1.52 -14.39
CA ARG A 35 14.88 -0.14 -14.88
C ARG A 35 14.74 -0.05 -16.39
N ALA A 36 15.43 -0.90 -17.14
CA ALA A 36 15.35 -0.92 -18.60
C ALA A 36 13.91 -1.23 -19.06
N VAL A 37 13.29 -2.27 -18.50
CA VAL A 37 11.94 -2.69 -18.90
C VAL A 37 10.86 -1.72 -18.41
N LEU A 38 10.90 -1.28 -17.15
CA LEU A 38 9.87 -0.37 -16.61
C LEU A 38 10.08 1.09 -17.02
N GLY A 39 11.30 1.48 -17.38
CA GLY A 39 11.65 2.84 -17.80
C GLY A 39 11.17 3.19 -19.20
N SER A 40 10.86 2.19 -20.04
CA SER A 40 10.41 2.40 -21.42
C SER A 40 8.92 2.15 -21.60
N GLN A 41 8.27 2.96 -22.44
CA GLN A 41 6.86 2.76 -22.83
C GLN A 41 6.68 1.66 -23.90
N GLU A 42 7.75 1.18 -24.49
CA GLU A 42 7.72 0.11 -25.50
C GLU A 42 7.31 -1.24 -24.87
N PHE A 43 7.58 -1.42 -23.58
CA PHE A 43 7.14 -2.60 -22.82
C PHE A 43 5.72 -2.41 -22.30
N ARG A 44 4.74 -2.75 -23.14
CA ARG A 44 3.32 -2.61 -22.79
C ARG A 44 2.93 -3.55 -21.65
N LYS A 45 1.93 -3.17 -20.89
CA LYS A 45 1.32 -4.08 -19.90
C LYS A 45 0.75 -5.31 -20.61
N ALA A 46 0.93 -6.50 -20.01
CA ALA A 46 0.34 -7.75 -20.50
C ALA A 46 -1.19 -7.78 -20.29
N ALA A 47 -1.88 -8.72 -20.94
CA ALA A 47 -3.34 -8.90 -20.83
C ALA A 47 -3.81 -9.18 -19.39
N PHE A 48 -2.93 -9.63 -18.52
CA PHE A 48 -3.21 -9.80 -17.09
C PHE A 48 -3.89 -8.57 -16.46
N PHE A 49 -3.53 -7.37 -16.89
CA PHE A 49 -4.09 -6.15 -16.32
C PHE A 49 -5.55 -5.88 -16.71
N ASP A 50 -6.09 -6.58 -17.69
CA ASP A 50 -7.49 -6.43 -18.12
C ASP A 50 -8.47 -6.90 -17.04
N ILE A 51 -8.02 -7.73 -16.07
CA ILE A 51 -8.81 -8.14 -14.90
C ILE A 51 -9.25 -6.97 -14.00
N PHE A 52 -8.57 -5.84 -14.10
CA PHE A 52 -8.88 -4.63 -13.33
C PHE A 52 -9.82 -3.67 -14.06
N ASN A 53 -10.31 -4.01 -15.25
CA ASN A 53 -11.29 -3.19 -15.94
C ASN A 53 -12.64 -3.17 -15.18
N ASP A 54 -13.30 -2.02 -15.22
CA ASP A 54 -14.71 -1.89 -14.85
C ASP A 54 -15.60 -2.36 -16.04
N GLY A 55 -15.96 -3.62 -16.05
CA GLY A 55 -16.58 -4.20 -17.23
C GLY A 55 -15.69 -4.03 -18.46
N ASN A 56 -16.14 -3.19 -19.40
CA ASN A 56 -15.35 -2.84 -20.59
C ASN A 56 -14.59 -1.50 -20.45
N THR A 57 -14.71 -0.80 -19.32
CA THR A 57 -14.09 0.50 -19.10
C THR A 57 -12.72 0.32 -18.44
N PRO A 58 -11.63 0.65 -19.12
CA PRO A 58 -10.30 0.60 -18.51
C PRO A 58 -10.07 1.78 -17.59
N ASN A 59 -9.20 1.58 -16.60
CA ASN A 59 -8.71 2.59 -15.66
C ASN A 59 -7.19 2.73 -15.74
N ILE A 60 -6.61 3.62 -14.96
CA ILE A 60 -5.17 3.91 -14.99
C ILE A 60 -4.29 2.66 -14.72
N VAL A 61 -4.80 1.69 -13.95
CA VAL A 61 -4.08 0.43 -13.68
C VAL A 61 -4.17 -0.53 -14.85
N SER A 62 -5.32 -0.62 -15.51
CA SER A 62 -5.57 -1.58 -16.59
C SER A 62 -5.21 -1.06 -17.99
N LEU A 63 -5.17 0.25 -18.21
CA LEU A 63 -4.80 0.85 -19.51
C LEU A 63 -3.46 0.31 -20.02
N ARG A 64 -3.51 -0.44 -21.12
CA ARG A 64 -2.33 -1.05 -21.75
C ARG A 64 -1.71 -0.16 -22.83
N GLU A 65 -2.54 0.55 -23.58
CA GLU A 65 -2.08 1.43 -24.66
C GLU A 65 -1.38 2.67 -24.08
N PRO A 66 -0.13 2.96 -24.53
CA PRO A 66 0.66 4.05 -23.99
C PRO A 66 0.00 5.43 -24.11
N GLU A 67 -0.61 5.74 -25.25
CA GLU A 67 -1.25 7.03 -25.49
C GLU A 67 -2.42 7.28 -24.55
N LEU A 68 -3.31 6.30 -24.41
CA LEU A 68 -4.47 6.39 -23.52
C LEU A 68 -4.05 6.50 -22.05
N ALA A 69 -3.03 5.73 -21.68
CA ALA A 69 -2.49 5.80 -20.32
C ALA A 69 -1.79 7.12 -20.01
N ASN A 70 -1.05 7.68 -20.96
CA ASN A 70 -0.41 8.99 -20.82
C ASN A 70 -1.46 10.09 -20.70
N ARG A 71 -2.51 10.06 -21.54
CA ARG A 71 -3.65 10.98 -21.42
C ARG A 71 -4.28 10.88 -20.02
N ARG A 72 -4.57 9.67 -19.55
CA ARG A 72 -5.15 9.48 -18.22
C ARG A 72 -4.24 9.99 -17.10
N ARG A 73 -2.93 9.78 -17.23
CA ARG A 73 -1.97 10.32 -16.27
C ARG A 73 -1.91 11.84 -16.27
N ARG A 74 -2.06 12.51 -17.43
CA ARG A 74 -2.13 13.97 -17.50
C ARG A 74 -3.43 14.50 -16.89
N GLN A 75 -4.55 13.78 -17.06
CA GLN A 75 -5.83 14.12 -16.43
C GLN A 75 -5.77 14.00 -14.90
N LEU A 76 -5.23 12.91 -14.38
CA LEU A 76 -5.26 12.60 -12.94
C LEU A 76 -4.06 13.15 -12.15
N GLY A 77 -2.89 13.25 -12.78
CA GLY A 77 -1.63 13.61 -12.14
C GLY A 77 -1.65 14.87 -11.27
N PRO A 78 -2.30 15.96 -11.72
CA PRO A 78 -2.40 17.20 -10.92
C PRO A 78 -3.02 17.00 -9.54
N PHE A 79 -3.87 16.00 -9.35
CA PHE A 79 -4.57 15.73 -8.10
C PHE A 79 -3.79 14.83 -7.13
N PHE A 80 -2.65 14.30 -7.59
CA PHE A 80 -1.72 13.51 -6.77
C PHE A 80 -0.41 14.25 -6.48
N ASN A 81 -0.31 15.54 -6.79
CA ASN A 81 0.82 16.35 -6.39
C ASN A 81 0.69 16.86 -4.95
N TYR A 82 1.82 17.22 -4.33
CA TYR A 82 1.82 17.67 -2.93
C TYR A 82 1.05 18.98 -2.69
N ALA A 83 0.92 19.85 -3.70
CA ALA A 83 0.15 21.09 -3.54
C ALA A 83 -1.35 20.80 -3.42
N TYR A 84 -1.88 19.86 -4.19
CA TYR A 84 -3.27 19.42 -4.07
C TYR A 84 -3.49 18.63 -2.78
N LEU A 85 -2.61 17.67 -2.50
CA LEU A 85 -2.70 16.80 -1.32
C LEU A 85 -2.58 17.61 -0.02
N GLY A 86 -1.76 18.68 0.02
CA GLY A 86 -1.68 19.57 1.17
C GLY A 86 -3.00 20.27 1.50
N ARG A 87 -3.85 20.55 0.48
CA ARG A 87 -5.21 21.08 0.69
C ARG A 87 -6.19 19.99 1.17
N ALA A 88 -6.00 18.75 0.70
CA ALA A 88 -6.81 17.61 1.09
C ALA A 88 -6.34 16.94 2.41
N GLU A 89 -5.18 17.34 2.95
CA GLU A 89 -4.59 16.76 4.15
C GLU A 89 -5.51 16.81 5.38
N PRO A 90 -6.28 17.90 5.64
CA PRO A 90 -7.23 17.89 6.75
C PRO A 90 -8.24 16.74 6.68
N LEU A 91 -8.71 16.38 5.48
CA LEU A 91 -9.60 15.24 5.26
C LEU A 91 -8.89 13.91 5.54
N ILE A 92 -7.63 13.78 5.08
CA ILE A 92 -6.78 12.61 5.32
C ILE A 92 -6.55 12.42 6.82
N LEU A 93 -6.20 13.49 7.55
CA LEU A 93 -5.99 13.45 8.99
C LEU A 93 -7.26 13.11 9.77
N GLN A 94 -8.40 13.67 9.34
CA GLN A 94 -9.71 13.45 9.97
C GLN A 94 -10.12 11.98 9.88
N HIS A 95 -10.09 11.41 8.67
CA HIS A 95 -10.49 10.01 8.42
C HIS A 95 -9.36 9.01 8.69
N GLY A 96 -8.13 9.50 8.84
CA GLY A 96 -6.94 8.74 9.17
C GLY A 96 -6.68 8.70 10.68
N TYR A 97 -5.61 9.38 11.09
CA TYR A 97 -5.16 9.32 12.49
C TYR A 97 -6.22 9.73 13.52
N GLN A 98 -7.02 10.77 13.26
CA GLN A 98 -8.04 11.20 14.24
C GLN A 98 -9.12 10.13 14.43
N ALA A 99 -9.46 9.37 13.41
CA ALA A 99 -10.40 8.26 13.51
C ALA A 99 -9.81 7.09 14.30
N ILE A 100 -8.52 6.74 14.08
CA ILE A 100 -7.79 5.77 14.93
C ILE A 100 -7.80 6.23 16.38
N ARG A 101 -7.42 7.48 16.63
CA ARG A 101 -7.37 8.06 17.97
C ARG A 101 -8.72 7.96 18.67
N THR A 102 -9.81 8.32 17.99
CA THR A 102 -11.17 8.24 18.57
C THR A 102 -11.49 6.80 18.98
N LYS A 103 -11.20 5.81 18.13
CA LYS A 103 -11.43 4.39 18.44
C LYS A 103 -10.57 3.92 19.61
N TRP A 104 -9.26 4.19 19.57
CA TRP A 104 -8.33 3.70 20.57
C TRP A 104 -8.54 4.36 21.93
N ASP A 105 -8.81 5.66 21.96
CA ASP A 105 -9.15 6.37 23.21
C ASP A 105 -10.43 5.81 23.84
N ALA A 106 -11.44 5.48 23.04
CA ALA A 106 -12.67 4.86 23.55
C ALA A 106 -12.40 3.44 24.12
N LEU A 107 -11.56 2.63 23.46
CA LEU A 107 -11.18 1.30 23.94
C LEU A 107 -10.39 1.38 25.26
N ILE A 108 -9.43 2.31 25.36
CA ILE A 108 -8.64 2.53 26.59
C ILE A 108 -9.55 3.00 27.70
N GLN A 109 -10.48 3.91 27.44
CA GLN A 109 -11.46 4.38 28.41
C GLN A 109 -12.37 3.24 28.91
N ALA A 110 -12.87 2.41 27.98
CA ALA A 110 -13.67 1.22 28.33
C ALA A 110 -12.87 0.22 29.18
N ASN A 111 -11.54 0.17 29.03
CA ASN A 111 -10.63 -0.64 29.86
C ASN A 111 -10.11 0.11 31.10
N SER A 112 -10.82 1.14 31.54
CA SER A 112 -10.48 1.92 32.77
C SER A 112 -9.07 2.58 32.68
N GLY A 113 -8.66 3.02 31.50
CA GLY A 113 -7.36 3.68 31.28
C GLY A 113 -6.15 2.73 31.26
N ARG A 114 -6.38 1.42 31.33
CA ARG A 114 -5.31 0.40 31.31
C ARG A 114 -4.80 0.14 29.90
N PRO A 115 -3.58 -0.46 29.76
CA PRO A 115 -3.08 -0.95 28.49
C PRO A 115 -4.12 -1.83 27.79
N THR A 116 -4.33 -1.59 26.50
CA THR A 116 -5.47 -2.19 25.77
C THR A 116 -4.95 -2.83 24.48
N GLU A 117 -5.41 -4.05 24.23
CA GLU A 117 -5.07 -4.77 23.01
C GLU A 117 -5.87 -4.25 21.82
N VAL A 118 -5.18 -4.09 20.67
CA VAL A 118 -5.77 -3.74 19.38
C VAL A 118 -5.15 -4.58 18.26
N ASN A 119 -5.89 -4.76 17.16
CA ASN A 119 -5.34 -5.36 15.96
C ASN A 119 -4.93 -4.25 14.98
N TYR A 120 -3.60 -4.00 14.87
CA TYR A 120 -3.09 -2.91 14.05
C TYR A 120 -3.27 -3.15 12.54
N ARG A 121 -3.40 -4.41 12.09
CA ARG A 121 -3.73 -4.70 10.68
C ARG A 121 -5.15 -4.29 10.35
N THR A 122 -6.10 -4.72 11.17
CA THR A 122 -7.52 -4.41 10.97
C THR A 122 -7.76 -2.91 11.05
N ASP A 123 -7.18 -2.24 12.05
CA ASP A 123 -7.39 -0.81 12.25
C ASP A 123 -6.79 0.04 11.11
N THR A 124 -5.58 -0.28 10.66
CA THR A 124 -4.97 0.43 9.52
C THR A 124 -5.74 0.19 8.22
N GLN A 125 -6.27 -1.02 8.00
CA GLN A 125 -7.08 -1.34 6.83
C GLN A 125 -8.40 -0.55 6.82
N LEU A 126 -9.10 -0.52 7.95
CA LEU A 126 -10.37 0.21 8.07
C LEU A 126 -10.17 1.71 7.86
N VAL A 127 -9.09 2.26 8.41
CA VAL A 127 -8.81 3.70 8.32
C VAL A 127 -8.39 4.14 6.92
N THR A 128 -7.52 3.39 6.25
CA THR A 128 -7.14 3.71 4.86
C THR A 128 -8.32 3.54 3.91
N PHE A 129 -9.20 2.58 4.20
CA PHE A 129 -10.47 2.43 3.47
C PHE A 129 -11.37 3.66 3.66
N ASP A 130 -11.50 4.19 4.88
CA ASP A 130 -12.27 5.40 5.15
C ASP A 130 -11.66 6.65 4.50
N ILE A 131 -10.34 6.83 4.54
CA ILE A 131 -9.63 7.91 3.82
C ILE A 131 -9.94 7.83 2.32
N MET A 132 -9.74 6.65 1.73
CA MET A 132 -9.92 6.47 0.30
C MET A 132 -11.38 6.68 -0.12
N SER A 133 -12.36 6.25 0.68
CA SER A 133 -13.76 6.48 0.39
C SER A 133 -14.13 7.98 0.45
N ALA A 134 -13.61 8.69 1.43
CA ALA A 134 -13.82 10.14 1.54
C ALA A 134 -13.21 10.90 0.35
N LEU A 135 -12.02 10.50 -0.09
CA LEU A 135 -11.34 11.10 -1.24
C LEU A 135 -11.99 10.72 -2.58
N ALA A 136 -12.22 9.42 -2.80
CA ALA A 136 -12.65 8.89 -4.10
C ALA A 136 -14.14 9.10 -4.40
N PHE A 137 -14.96 9.21 -3.36
CA PHE A 137 -16.41 9.32 -3.50
C PHE A 137 -17.01 10.55 -2.80
N GLY A 138 -16.21 11.33 -2.09
CA GLY A 138 -16.67 12.48 -1.31
C GLY A 138 -17.56 12.10 -0.13
N ARG A 139 -17.54 10.84 0.31
CA ARG A 139 -18.34 10.32 1.44
C ARG A 139 -17.63 9.15 2.10
N ASN A 140 -17.81 9.01 3.43
CA ASN A 140 -17.13 8.02 4.23
C ASN A 140 -18.05 6.82 4.52
N PHE A 141 -17.49 5.61 4.47
CA PHE A 141 -18.15 4.37 4.91
C PHE A 141 -18.21 4.24 6.45
N ASN A 142 -17.43 5.02 7.20
CA ASN A 142 -17.26 4.90 8.64
C ASN A 142 -16.86 3.47 9.08
N ALA A 143 -15.99 2.83 8.30
CA ALA A 143 -15.61 1.44 8.50
C ALA A 143 -14.91 1.24 9.85
N ILE A 144 -14.03 2.18 10.26
CA ILE A 144 -13.31 2.08 11.52
C ILE A 144 -14.23 2.15 12.74
N SER A 145 -15.27 2.99 12.71
CA SER A 145 -16.24 3.11 13.80
C SER A 145 -17.19 1.90 13.88
N ARG A 146 -17.50 1.32 12.72
CA ARG A 146 -18.34 0.09 12.64
C ARG A 146 -17.54 -1.19 12.89
N GLY A 147 -16.21 -1.12 12.89
CA GLY A 147 -15.33 -2.28 13.03
C GLY A 147 -15.31 -3.22 11.82
N SER A 148 -16.03 -2.90 10.75
CA SER A 148 -16.07 -3.73 9.53
C SER A 148 -16.67 -2.98 8.34
N SER A 149 -16.40 -3.51 7.14
CA SER A 149 -17.06 -3.12 5.90
C SER A 149 -17.41 -4.38 5.09
N SER A 150 -18.61 -4.44 4.50
CA SER A 150 -19.01 -5.55 3.61
C SER A 150 -18.05 -5.67 2.44
N ILE A 151 -17.65 -4.55 1.84
CA ILE A 151 -16.72 -4.50 0.70
C ILE A 151 -15.37 -5.11 1.07
N MET A 152 -14.84 -4.79 2.26
CA MET A 152 -13.58 -5.35 2.74
C MET A 152 -13.66 -6.86 2.99
N LYS A 153 -14.78 -7.36 3.51
CA LYS A 153 -15.00 -8.80 3.68
C LYS A 153 -14.99 -9.52 2.33
N TRP A 154 -15.65 -8.96 1.32
CA TRP A 154 -15.64 -9.51 -0.03
C TRP A 154 -14.24 -9.47 -0.66
N ALA A 155 -13.50 -8.37 -0.49
CA ALA A 155 -12.12 -8.25 -0.97
C ALA A 155 -11.20 -9.31 -0.34
N GLY A 156 -11.32 -9.53 0.99
CA GLY A 156 -10.60 -10.58 1.71
C GLY A 156 -10.90 -11.98 1.17
N LEU A 157 -12.18 -12.33 1.00
CA LEU A 157 -12.61 -13.62 0.46
C LEU A 157 -12.07 -13.87 -0.96
N ILE A 158 -12.08 -12.84 -1.81
CA ILE A 158 -11.53 -12.94 -3.17
C ILE A 158 -10.03 -13.20 -3.13
N MET A 159 -9.29 -12.49 -2.27
CA MET A 159 -7.85 -12.71 -2.11
C MET A 159 -7.55 -14.13 -1.62
N GLU A 160 -8.29 -14.65 -0.65
CA GLU A 160 -8.15 -16.03 -0.18
C GLU A 160 -8.43 -17.07 -1.29
N MET A 161 -9.46 -16.82 -2.09
CA MET A 161 -9.79 -17.71 -3.23
C MET A 161 -8.66 -17.72 -4.28
N LEU A 162 -8.07 -16.59 -4.59
CA LEU A 162 -7.02 -16.46 -5.60
C LEU A 162 -5.66 -17.00 -5.12
N GLU A 163 -5.47 -17.16 -3.82
CA GLU A 163 -4.22 -17.64 -3.23
C GLU A 163 -4.11 -19.16 -3.09
N SER A 164 -5.23 -19.88 -3.14
CA SER A 164 -5.23 -21.34 -2.95
C SER A 164 -5.10 -22.08 -4.28
N PRO A 165 -3.95 -22.76 -4.56
CA PRO A 165 -3.79 -23.57 -5.77
C PRO A 165 -4.87 -24.65 -5.90
N ALA A 166 -5.29 -25.25 -4.78
CA ALA A 166 -6.35 -26.25 -4.76
C ALA A 166 -7.72 -25.66 -5.12
N VAL A 167 -8.02 -24.46 -4.62
CA VAL A 167 -9.23 -23.72 -4.96
C VAL A 167 -9.19 -23.31 -6.42
N LEU A 168 -8.06 -22.79 -6.91
CA LEU A 168 -7.91 -22.45 -8.34
C LEU A 168 -8.07 -23.65 -9.25
N ALA A 169 -7.50 -24.82 -8.88
CA ALA A 169 -7.65 -26.06 -9.62
C ALA A 169 -9.12 -26.53 -9.63
N LEU A 170 -9.81 -26.50 -8.48
CA LEU A 170 -11.22 -26.82 -8.38
C LEU A 170 -12.08 -25.83 -9.16
N LEU A 171 -11.77 -24.54 -9.07
CA LEU A 171 -12.48 -23.49 -9.79
C LEU A 171 -12.30 -23.61 -11.30
N SER A 172 -11.17 -24.15 -11.80
CA SER A 172 -10.96 -24.39 -13.23
C SER A 172 -11.94 -25.40 -13.83
N LEU A 173 -12.56 -26.23 -12.99
CA LEU A 173 -13.61 -27.19 -13.38
C LEU A 173 -15.01 -26.56 -13.40
N LEU A 174 -15.18 -25.36 -12.87
CA LEU A 174 -16.47 -24.68 -12.81
C LEU A 174 -16.60 -23.65 -13.93
N PRO A 175 -17.84 -23.32 -14.35
CA PRO A 175 -18.05 -22.21 -15.27
C PRO A 175 -17.46 -20.91 -14.71
N PHE A 176 -16.67 -20.20 -15.51
CA PHE A 176 -15.99 -18.96 -15.12
C PHE A 176 -16.95 -17.94 -14.48
N SER A 177 -18.19 -17.90 -14.91
CA SER A 177 -19.23 -17.03 -14.35
C SER A 177 -19.55 -17.29 -12.88
N LEU A 178 -19.45 -18.56 -12.42
CA LEU A 178 -19.64 -18.92 -11.02
C LEU A 178 -18.43 -18.58 -10.17
N ILE A 179 -17.23 -18.80 -10.70
CA ILE A 179 -15.96 -18.45 -10.04
C ILE A 179 -15.90 -16.96 -9.73
N MET A 180 -16.34 -16.14 -10.67
CA MET A 180 -16.31 -14.67 -10.55
C MET A 180 -17.51 -14.09 -9.79
N ARG A 181 -18.41 -14.94 -9.25
CA ARG A 181 -19.61 -14.45 -8.55
C ARG A 181 -19.29 -13.56 -7.32
N PRO A 182 -18.35 -13.91 -6.41
CA PRO A 182 -18.00 -13.05 -5.28
C PRO A 182 -17.45 -11.70 -5.74
N TRP A 183 -16.58 -11.71 -6.75
CA TRP A 183 -16.05 -10.49 -7.37
C TRP A 183 -17.16 -9.62 -7.94
N LYS A 184 -18.12 -10.22 -8.67
CA LYS A 184 -19.26 -9.50 -9.24
C LYS A 184 -20.15 -8.86 -8.16
N ILE A 185 -20.33 -9.54 -7.00
CA ILE A 185 -21.13 -8.99 -5.90
C ILE A 185 -20.43 -7.78 -5.29
N MET A 186 -19.17 -7.95 -4.87
CA MET A 186 -18.35 -6.84 -4.34
C MET A 186 -18.33 -5.65 -5.32
N TYR A 187 -18.09 -5.97 -6.58
CA TYR A 187 -17.99 -4.95 -7.62
C TYR A 187 -19.32 -4.22 -7.81
N ARG A 188 -20.48 -4.91 -7.78
CA ARG A 188 -21.80 -4.28 -7.87
C ARG A 188 -22.09 -3.35 -6.69
N GLU A 189 -21.75 -3.75 -5.47
CA GLU A 189 -21.91 -2.87 -4.29
C GLU A 189 -21.07 -1.61 -4.43
N LEU A 190 -19.81 -1.75 -4.86
CA LEU A 190 -18.90 -0.64 -5.05
C LEU A 190 -19.30 0.25 -6.23
N ALA A 191 -19.76 -0.35 -7.34
CA ALA A 191 -20.26 0.38 -8.50
C ALA A 191 -21.54 1.17 -8.19
N ALA A 192 -22.49 0.55 -7.46
CA ALA A 192 -23.70 1.25 -7.01
C ALA A 192 -23.34 2.43 -6.11
N PHE A 193 -22.46 2.23 -5.12
CA PHE A 193 -21.99 3.31 -4.24
C PHE A 193 -21.29 4.44 -5.01
N SER A 194 -20.47 4.09 -6.01
CA SER A 194 -19.80 5.06 -6.88
C SER A 194 -20.78 5.84 -7.76
N SER A 195 -21.74 5.14 -8.37
CA SER A 195 -22.80 5.79 -9.19
C SER A 195 -23.61 6.78 -8.36
N ASP A 196 -24.08 6.35 -7.18
CA ASP A 196 -24.82 7.21 -6.26
C ASP A 196 -23.99 8.44 -5.85
N ALA A 197 -22.68 8.25 -5.60
CA ALA A 197 -21.80 9.37 -5.24
C ALA A 197 -21.67 10.39 -6.39
N VAL A 198 -21.52 9.91 -7.64
CA VAL A 198 -21.45 10.76 -8.84
C VAL A 198 -22.76 11.50 -9.05
N ASP A 199 -23.91 10.83 -8.91
CA ASP A 199 -25.23 11.43 -9.13
C ASP A 199 -25.58 12.44 -8.03
N MET A 200 -25.27 12.14 -6.77
CA MET A 200 -25.39 13.12 -5.67
C MET A 200 -24.51 14.36 -5.91
N ARG A 201 -23.29 14.17 -6.44
CA ARG A 201 -22.41 15.26 -6.77
C ARG A 201 -22.97 16.15 -7.89
N LYS A 202 -23.55 15.55 -8.93
CA LYS A 202 -24.21 16.32 -10.00
C LYS A 202 -25.40 17.14 -9.47
N GLN A 203 -26.21 16.54 -8.58
CA GLN A 203 -27.32 17.26 -7.93
C GLN A 203 -26.80 18.45 -7.11
N LEU A 204 -25.79 18.23 -6.28
CA LEU A 204 -25.19 19.28 -5.45
C LEU A 204 -24.64 20.45 -6.31
N LEU A 205 -24.03 20.15 -7.45
CA LEU A 205 -23.53 21.16 -8.38
C LEU A 205 -24.64 21.89 -9.13
N ALA A 206 -25.80 21.25 -9.34
CA ALA A 206 -26.95 21.86 -9.96
C ALA A 206 -27.73 22.82 -9.02
N GLU A 207 -27.60 22.65 -7.71
CA GLU A 207 -28.22 23.47 -6.67
C GLU A 207 -27.45 24.78 -6.38
N ASP A 208 -26.55 25.20 -7.26
CA ASP A 208 -25.79 26.47 -7.20
C ASP A 208 -24.93 26.65 -5.94
N SER A 209 -24.39 25.54 -5.42
CA SER A 209 -23.43 25.59 -4.32
C SER A 209 -22.14 26.26 -4.80
N THR A 210 -21.78 27.39 -4.21
CA THR A 210 -20.65 28.23 -4.61
C THR A 210 -19.29 27.60 -4.32
N GLU A 211 -19.23 26.58 -3.47
CA GLU A 211 -18.00 25.87 -3.12
C GLU A 211 -18.03 24.41 -3.59
N LYS A 212 -17.12 24.09 -4.52
CA LYS A 212 -16.88 22.69 -4.92
C LYS A 212 -16.13 21.93 -3.81
N PRO A 213 -16.59 20.72 -3.44
CA PRO A 213 -15.86 19.92 -2.47
C PRO A 213 -14.43 19.64 -2.89
N LEU A 214 -13.51 19.69 -1.93
CA LEU A 214 -12.10 19.42 -2.14
C LEU A 214 -11.84 17.92 -1.94
N ASP A 215 -12.29 17.11 -2.89
CA ASP A 215 -12.04 15.68 -2.95
C ASP A 215 -11.67 15.25 -4.38
N MET A 216 -11.21 14.03 -4.52
CA MET A 216 -10.74 13.53 -5.83
C MET A 216 -11.90 13.20 -6.77
N LEU A 217 -13.12 12.92 -6.26
CA LEU A 217 -14.30 12.75 -7.11
C LEU A 217 -14.58 14.02 -7.91
N GLN A 218 -14.60 15.17 -7.24
CA GLN A 218 -14.80 16.46 -7.92
C GLN A 218 -13.65 16.71 -8.91
N ALA A 219 -12.43 16.43 -8.47
CA ALA A 219 -11.26 16.59 -9.31
C ALA A 219 -11.32 15.72 -10.58
N PHE A 220 -11.79 14.48 -10.48
CA PHE A 220 -11.92 13.57 -11.63
C PHE A 220 -13.05 14.00 -12.58
N ILE A 221 -14.17 14.52 -12.05
CA ILE A 221 -15.25 15.08 -12.86
C ILE A 221 -14.77 16.29 -13.66
N ASP A 222 -13.96 17.14 -13.06
CA ASP A 222 -13.43 18.36 -13.70
C ASP A 222 -12.18 18.10 -14.56
N ALA A 223 -11.55 16.94 -14.43
CA ALA A 223 -10.28 16.61 -15.07
C ALA A 223 -10.37 16.66 -16.60
N GLU A 224 -9.54 17.50 -17.18
CA GLU A 224 -9.37 17.66 -18.63
C GLU A 224 -7.93 17.42 -19.01
N ASP A 225 -7.70 16.68 -20.11
CA ASP A 225 -6.35 16.53 -20.65
C ASP A 225 -5.84 17.87 -21.19
N PRO A 226 -4.73 18.40 -20.70
CA PRO A 226 -4.23 19.71 -21.11
C PRO A 226 -3.87 19.79 -22.61
N GLU A 227 -3.55 18.65 -23.23
CA GLU A 227 -3.18 18.58 -24.66
C GLU A 227 -4.41 18.42 -25.55
N SER A 228 -5.22 17.40 -25.34
CA SER A 228 -6.36 17.06 -26.21
C SER A 228 -7.66 17.74 -25.82
N LYS A 229 -7.73 18.37 -24.66
CA LYS A 229 -8.97 18.95 -24.08
C LYS A 229 -10.09 17.96 -23.84
N ILE A 230 -9.77 16.67 -23.83
CA ILE A 230 -10.73 15.59 -23.57
C ILE A 230 -10.95 15.44 -22.07
N LYS A 231 -12.21 15.45 -21.64
CA LYS A 231 -12.64 15.09 -20.28
C LYS A 231 -12.92 13.60 -20.18
N MET A 232 -12.89 13.09 -18.95
CA MET A 232 -13.32 11.72 -18.69
C MET A 232 -14.85 11.63 -18.80
N SER A 233 -15.34 10.55 -19.40
CA SER A 233 -16.76 10.19 -19.35
C SER A 233 -17.18 9.82 -17.92
N PRO A 234 -18.48 9.86 -17.57
CA PRO A 234 -18.97 9.42 -16.26
C PRO A 234 -18.54 7.98 -15.90
N HIS A 235 -18.52 7.06 -16.87
CA HIS A 235 -18.06 5.70 -16.66
C HIS A 235 -16.55 5.62 -16.39
N GLU A 236 -15.75 6.46 -17.05
CA GLU A 236 -14.32 6.53 -16.75
C GLU A 236 -14.06 7.12 -15.36
N VAL A 237 -14.80 8.16 -14.94
CA VAL A 237 -14.73 8.70 -13.58
C VAL A 237 -15.06 7.62 -12.55
N GLN A 238 -16.14 6.85 -12.79
CA GLN A 238 -16.52 5.73 -11.94
C GLN A 238 -15.42 4.68 -11.85
N ALA A 239 -14.89 4.23 -12.99
CA ALA A 239 -13.83 3.23 -13.05
C ALA A 239 -12.55 3.67 -12.32
N GLU A 240 -12.17 4.94 -12.44
CA GLU A 240 -11.02 5.50 -11.72
C GLU A 240 -11.29 5.61 -10.21
N SER A 241 -12.48 6.05 -9.80
CA SER A 241 -12.83 6.16 -8.38
C SER A 241 -12.85 4.80 -7.69
N ILE A 242 -13.41 3.77 -8.34
CA ILE A 242 -13.39 2.39 -7.85
C ILE A 242 -11.95 1.87 -7.75
N MET A 243 -11.15 2.08 -8.80
CA MET A 243 -9.76 1.61 -8.81
C MET A 243 -8.92 2.34 -7.75
N MET A 244 -9.12 3.64 -7.57
CA MET A 244 -8.46 4.41 -6.53
C MET A 244 -8.77 3.86 -5.13
N MET A 245 -10.04 3.56 -4.87
CA MET A 245 -10.50 2.95 -3.62
C MET A 245 -9.80 1.62 -3.34
N LEU A 246 -9.80 0.70 -4.32
CA LEU A 246 -9.21 -0.62 -4.17
C LEU A 246 -7.68 -0.57 -4.05
N ALA A 247 -7.03 0.23 -4.91
CA ALA A 247 -5.56 0.30 -4.93
C ALA A 247 -4.99 1.04 -3.73
N GLY A 248 -5.64 2.11 -3.26
CA GLY A 248 -5.12 2.96 -2.20
C GLY A 248 -5.31 2.37 -0.81
N SER A 249 -6.45 1.73 -0.53
CA SER A 249 -6.73 1.23 0.82
C SER A 249 -5.82 0.07 1.23
N GLU A 250 -5.72 -0.98 0.43
CA GLU A 250 -4.96 -2.18 0.80
C GLU A 250 -3.45 -1.97 0.81
N THR A 251 -2.91 -1.27 -0.17
CA THR A 251 -1.47 -1.09 -0.27
C THR A 251 -0.93 -0.18 0.83
N THR A 252 -1.60 0.93 1.11
CA THR A 252 -1.18 1.87 2.15
C THR A 252 -1.33 1.27 3.54
N SER A 253 -2.44 0.57 3.82
CA SER A 253 -2.62 -0.12 5.10
C SER A 253 -1.56 -1.18 5.35
N SER A 254 -1.18 -1.93 4.31
CA SER A 254 -0.11 -2.93 4.40
C SER A 254 1.23 -2.26 4.74
N ALA A 255 1.56 -1.12 4.13
CA ALA A 255 2.79 -0.39 4.42
C ALA A 255 2.85 0.11 5.88
N ILE A 256 1.74 0.68 6.39
CA ILE A 256 1.64 1.14 7.78
C ILE A 256 1.75 -0.05 8.74
N MET A 257 1.05 -1.13 8.45
CA MET A 257 1.06 -2.36 9.24
C MET A 257 2.47 -2.96 9.32
N TRP A 258 3.20 -3.10 8.20
CA TRP A 258 4.58 -3.59 8.22
C TRP A 258 5.52 -2.64 8.94
N THR A 259 5.28 -1.33 8.88
CA THR A 259 6.07 -0.36 9.65
C THR A 259 5.89 -0.60 11.15
N PHE A 260 4.65 -0.75 11.65
CA PHE A 260 4.42 -1.06 13.06
C PHE A 260 5.00 -2.42 13.46
N HIS A 261 4.82 -3.45 12.62
CA HIS A 261 5.38 -4.77 12.92
C HIS A 261 6.90 -4.72 13.08
N LEU A 262 7.60 -4.11 12.13
CA LEU A 262 9.06 -4.00 12.17
C LEU A 262 9.54 -3.13 13.35
N LEU A 263 8.87 -2.05 13.66
CA LEU A 263 9.19 -1.25 14.86
C LEU A 263 9.04 -2.06 16.15
N LEU A 264 8.00 -2.90 16.24
CA LEU A 264 7.78 -3.77 17.39
C LEU A 264 8.82 -4.89 17.50
N LEU A 265 9.36 -5.37 16.37
CA LEU A 265 10.45 -6.37 16.33
C LEU A 265 11.83 -5.78 16.67
N TYR A 266 12.01 -4.46 16.49
CA TYR A 266 13.28 -3.75 16.71
C TYR A 266 13.11 -2.64 17.78
N PRO A 267 13.12 -2.98 19.08
CA PRO A 267 12.80 -2.04 20.17
C PRO A 267 13.69 -0.80 20.22
N GLU A 268 14.97 -0.93 19.84
CA GLU A 268 15.90 0.21 19.78
C GLU A 268 15.45 1.23 18.72
N THR A 269 15.06 0.74 17.53
CA THR A 269 14.54 1.57 16.46
C THR A 269 13.23 2.25 16.89
N LEU A 270 12.32 1.49 17.53
CA LEU A 270 11.08 2.05 18.06
C LEU A 270 11.35 3.16 19.08
N ARG A 271 12.26 2.93 20.06
CA ARG A 271 12.60 3.94 21.07
C ARG A 271 13.16 5.22 20.46
N ARG A 272 14.04 5.08 19.45
CA ARG A 272 14.61 6.23 18.75
C ARG A 272 13.54 7.01 17.97
N ALA A 273 12.64 6.33 17.26
CA ALA A 273 11.55 6.97 16.53
C ALA A 273 10.56 7.68 17.47
N VAL A 274 10.20 7.03 18.60
CA VAL A 274 9.35 7.65 19.64
C VAL A 274 10.04 8.86 20.26
N HIS A 275 11.34 8.77 20.55
CA HIS A 275 12.10 9.91 21.10
C HIS A 275 12.11 11.09 20.13
N GLU A 276 12.35 10.86 18.84
CA GLU A 276 12.36 11.91 17.83
C GLU A 276 11.02 12.66 17.80
N VAL A 277 9.90 11.93 17.62
CA VAL A 277 8.59 12.57 17.48
C VAL A 277 8.15 13.29 18.75
N ARG A 278 8.44 12.72 19.93
CA ARG A 278 8.03 13.31 21.21
C ARG A 278 8.91 14.48 21.66
N SER A 279 10.13 14.56 21.16
CA SER A 279 11.00 15.71 21.34
C SER A 279 10.60 16.89 20.44
N ALA A 280 10.10 16.59 19.24
CA ALA A 280 9.69 17.61 18.28
C ALA A 280 8.30 18.18 18.56
N PHE A 281 7.36 17.36 19.06
CA PHE A 281 5.95 17.75 19.14
C PHE A 281 5.28 17.43 20.49
N SER A 282 4.47 18.39 20.96
CA SER A 282 3.61 18.24 22.13
C SER A 282 2.42 17.31 21.85
N LEU A 283 1.75 16.83 22.91
CA LEU A 283 0.55 15.98 22.81
C LEU A 283 -0.60 16.65 22.05
N ASN A 284 -0.73 17.97 22.15
CA ASN A 284 -1.84 18.69 21.52
C ASN A 284 -1.57 19.03 20.05
N HIS A 285 -0.34 18.84 19.57
CA HIS A 285 -0.01 19.09 18.17
C HIS A 285 -0.45 17.92 17.30
N LEU A 286 -1.23 18.20 16.26
CA LEU A 286 -1.56 17.23 15.21
C LEU A 286 -0.45 17.28 14.17
N VAL A 287 0.36 16.22 14.10
CA VAL A 287 1.51 16.15 13.18
C VAL A 287 1.03 16.03 11.75
N THR A 288 1.40 16.99 10.93
CA THR A 288 1.13 17.05 9.49
C THR A 288 2.23 16.40 8.67
N TYR A 289 1.97 16.15 7.39
CA TYR A 289 3.00 15.68 6.46
C TYR A 289 4.20 16.63 6.38
N LYS A 290 3.93 17.95 6.37
CA LYS A 290 4.99 18.97 6.38
C LYS A 290 5.85 18.86 7.64
N ASP A 291 5.25 18.65 8.80
CA ASP A 291 5.96 18.49 10.07
C ASP A 291 6.91 17.28 10.02
N VAL A 292 6.44 16.15 9.49
CA VAL A 292 7.28 14.96 9.36
C VAL A 292 8.47 15.24 8.44
N ARG A 293 8.21 15.82 7.27
CA ARG A 293 9.26 16.12 6.28
C ARG A 293 10.33 17.10 6.79
N SER A 294 9.96 18.01 7.67
CA SER A 294 10.88 19.03 8.19
C SER A 294 11.58 18.63 9.49
N SER A 295 10.98 17.74 10.30
CA SER A 295 11.39 17.58 11.69
C SER A 295 11.53 16.13 12.16
N LEU A 296 11.13 15.12 11.34
CA LEU A 296 11.14 13.71 11.73
C LEU A 296 11.87 12.83 10.70
N PRO A 297 13.16 13.10 10.39
CA PRO A 297 13.89 12.34 9.39
C PRO A 297 14.04 10.85 9.73
N TYR A 298 14.12 10.49 11.02
CA TYR A 298 14.25 9.10 11.42
C TYR A 298 12.92 8.33 11.31
N VAL A 299 11.81 8.95 11.70
CA VAL A 299 10.47 8.35 11.46
C VAL A 299 10.24 8.12 9.97
N GLU A 300 10.60 9.10 9.12
CA GLU A 300 10.55 8.94 7.67
C GLU A 300 11.44 7.78 7.20
N ALA A 301 12.67 7.68 7.69
CA ALA A 301 13.61 6.62 7.38
C ALA A 301 13.08 5.24 7.81
N CYS A 302 12.37 5.12 8.94
CA CYS A 302 11.71 3.88 9.36
C CYS A 302 10.67 3.41 8.34
N VAL A 303 9.87 4.33 7.79
CA VAL A 303 8.86 4.00 6.77
C VAL A 303 9.54 3.60 5.45
N TYR A 304 10.61 4.29 5.04
CA TYR A 304 11.39 3.90 3.87
C TYR A 304 11.97 2.50 4.01
N GLU A 305 12.57 2.19 5.15
CA GLU A 305 13.16 0.88 5.40
C GLU A 305 12.09 -0.22 5.52
N ALA A 306 10.93 0.08 6.09
CA ALA A 306 9.81 -0.86 6.09
C ALA A 306 9.33 -1.19 4.67
N LEU A 307 9.24 -0.21 3.79
CA LEU A 307 8.91 -0.40 2.38
C LEU A 307 9.99 -1.17 1.61
N ARG A 308 11.26 -1.04 1.98
CA ARG A 308 12.34 -1.84 1.42
C ARG A 308 12.28 -3.29 1.93
N HIS A 309 12.28 -3.45 3.24
CA HIS A 309 12.40 -4.77 3.89
C HIS A 309 11.17 -5.66 3.62
N SER A 310 9.98 -5.07 3.72
CA SER A 310 8.70 -5.74 3.54
C SER A 310 7.85 -4.98 2.52
N PRO A 311 8.26 -4.98 1.22
CA PRO A 311 7.57 -4.19 0.20
C PRO A 311 6.13 -4.62 0.08
N THR A 312 5.23 -3.63 0.08
CA THR A 312 3.80 -3.85 -0.06
C THR A 312 3.47 -4.55 -1.38
N THR A 313 4.06 -4.07 -2.49
CA THR A 313 3.92 -4.70 -3.79
C THR A 313 5.13 -5.60 -4.04
N ALA A 314 4.99 -6.86 -3.66
CA ALA A 314 6.03 -7.88 -3.83
C ALA A 314 5.71 -8.87 -4.96
N GLY A 315 4.65 -8.60 -5.73
CA GLY A 315 4.22 -9.44 -6.84
C GLY A 315 4.95 -9.18 -8.15
N LEU A 316 4.72 -10.08 -9.09
CA LEU A 316 5.26 -10.00 -10.45
C LEU A 316 4.37 -9.09 -11.31
N THR A 317 4.96 -8.10 -11.97
CA THR A 317 4.23 -7.21 -12.88
C THR A 317 4.58 -7.50 -14.34
N PRO A 318 3.69 -8.19 -15.10
CA PRO A 318 4.02 -8.61 -16.45
C PRO A 318 4.01 -7.46 -17.47
N ARG A 319 4.99 -7.51 -18.36
CA ARG A 319 5.13 -6.66 -19.55
C ARG A 319 5.27 -7.54 -20.79
N ILE A 320 5.10 -6.96 -21.97
CA ILE A 320 5.36 -7.62 -23.25
C ILE A 320 6.62 -7.02 -23.83
N SER A 321 7.57 -7.86 -24.27
CA SER A 321 8.77 -7.40 -24.97
C SER A 321 8.37 -6.70 -26.27
N HIS A 322 9.12 -5.65 -26.61
CA HIS A 322 8.83 -4.86 -27.83
C HIS A 322 9.21 -5.60 -29.14
N SER A 323 8.94 -4.97 -30.28
CA SER A 323 9.02 -5.60 -31.61
C SER A 323 10.41 -6.06 -32.03
N THR A 324 11.48 -5.55 -31.42
CA THR A 324 12.86 -5.96 -31.71
C THR A 324 13.45 -6.93 -30.68
N GLY A 325 12.68 -7.29 -29.63
CA GLY A 325 13.22 -8.02 -28.48
C GLY A 325 14.16 -7.18 -27.60
N ILE A 326 14.76 -7.79 -26.60
CA ILE A 326 15.72 -7.11 -25.71
C ILE A 326 16.76 -8.13 -25.21
N THR A 327 17.98 -7.66 -24.94
CA THR A 327 19.00 -8.48 -24.26
C THR A 327 19.08 -8.04 -22.78
N LEU A 328 18.86 -8.97 -21.85
CA LEU A 328 18.90 -8.78 -20.39
C LEU A 328 19.88 -9.78 -19.78
N GLN A 329 20.86 -9.31 -19.02
CA GLN A 329 21.93 -10.13 -18.42
C GLN A 329 22.58 -11.10 -19.45
N GLY A 330 22.75 -10.66 -20.70
CA GLY A 330 23.34 -11.48 -21.77
C GLY A 330 22.38 -12.44 -22.48
N TYR A 331 21.13 -12.55 -22.03
CA TYR A 331 20.10 -13.39 -22.67
C TYR A 331 19.21 -12.56 -23.60
N TYR A 332 19.12 -12.99 -24.87
CA TYR A 332 18.18 -12.38 -25.81
C TYR A 332 16.74 -12.84 -25.55
N ILE A 333 15.86 -11.89 -25.29
CA ILE A 333 14.42 -12.09 -25.10
C ILE A 333 13.68 -11.72 -26.38
N PRO A 334 13.07 -12.70 -27.09
CA PRO A 334 12.39 -12.46 -28.34
C PRO A 334 11.19 -11.51 -28.24
N PRO A 335 10.77 -10.90 -29.35
CA PRO A 335 9.54 -10.10 -29.42
C PRO A 335 8.30 -10.87 -28.95
N GLY A 336 7.38 -10.19 -28.27
CA GLY A 336 6.12 -10.77 -27.80
C GLY A 336 6.26 -11.72 -26.60
N THR A 337 7.46 -11.87 -26.03
CA THR A 337 7.68 -12.62 -24.78
C THR A 337 7.10 -11.85 -23.61
N GLU A 338 6.38 -12.51 -22.70
CA GLU A 338 5.99 -11.91 -21.41
C GLU A 338 7.20 -11.78 -20.51
N ILE A 339 7.44 -10.59 -19.96
CA ILE A 339 8.50 -10.29 -19.00
C ILE A 339 7.86 -10.01 -17.65
N TYR A 340 8.01 -10.93 -16.72
CA TYR A 340 7.54 -10.81 -15.34
C TYR A 340 8.59 -10.06 -14.53
N VAL A 341 8.30 -8.81 -14.19
CA VAL A 341 9.19 -7.95 -13.42
C VAL A 341 8.97 -8.19 -11.93
N ASN A 342 9.99 -8.66 -11.23
CA ASN A 342 9.95 -8.87 -9.78
C ASN A 342 10.29 -7.56 -9.05
N LEU A 343 9.29 -6.85 -8.53
CA LEU A 343 9.49 -5.58 -7.81
C LEU A 343 10.11 -5.75 -6.42
N ARG A 344 10.10 -6.97 -5.86
CA ARG A 344 10.71 -7.27 -4.56
C ARG A 344 12.22 -7.45 -4.66
N SER A 345 12.71 -8.07 -5.73
CA SER A 345 14.13 -8.44 -5.85
C SER A 345 15.09 -7.28 -5.60
N PRO A 346 14.89 -6.07 -6.15
CA PRO A 346 15.79 -4.94 -5.88
C PRO A 346 15.88 -4.56 -4.40
N SER A 347 14.82 -4.81 -3.62
CA SER A 347 14.78 -4.49 -2.20
C SER A 347 15.68 -5.39 -1.36
N MET A 348 16.03 -6.56 -1.88
CA MET A 348 16.88 -7.57 -1.20
C MET A 348 18.18 -7.85 -1.96
N HIS A 349 18.41 -7.15 -3.08
CA HIS A 349 19.56 -7.44 -3.95
C HIS A 349 20.87 -6.99 -3.32
N PRO A 350 21.89 -7.90 -3.18
CA PRO A 350 23.14 -7.59 -2.47
C PRO A 350 24.00 -6.54 -3.17
N SER A 351 23.82 -6.33 -4.49
CA SER A 351 24.50 -5.24 -5.20
C SER A 351 23.99 -3.85 -4.83
N LEU A 352 22.83 -3.74 -4.19
CA LEU A 352 22.23 -2.47 -3.79
C LEU A 352 22.28 -2.23 -2.27
N TRP A 353 22.29 -3.31 -1.47
CA TRP A 353 22.14 -3.21 -0.02
C TRP A 353 23.14 -4.12 0.70
N ASP A 354 23.90 -3.53 1.62
CA ASP A 354 24.68 -4.28 2.61
C ASP A 354 23.72 -4.88 3.64
N ASP A 355 23.88 -6.17 3.98
CA ASP A 355 23.03 -6.90 4.92
C ASP A 355 21.51 -6.63 4.67
N PRO A 356 20.98 -7.02 3.48
CA PRO A 356 19.61 -6.64 3.08
C PRO A 356 18.53 -7.25 3.97
N ALA A 357 18.82 -8.31 4.71
CA ALA A 357 17.88 -8.97 5.62
C ALA A 357 17.64 -8.20 6.92
N ARG A 358 18.58 -7.34 7.32
CA ARG A 358 18.46 -6.54 8.53
C ARG A 358 17.61 -5.29 8.30
N PHE A 359 16.65 -5.04 9.19
CA PHE A 359 15.91 -3.78 9.24
C PHE A 359 16.78 -2.69 9.86
N ASN A 360 17.21 -1.75 9.05
CA ASN A 360 18.12 -0.67 9.45
C ASN A 360 17.70 0.67 8.80
N PRO A 361 16.91 1.51 9.48
CA PRO A 361 16.48 2.81 8.97
C PRO A 361 17.62 3.78 8.64
N ASP A 362 18.79 3.64 9.26
CA ASP A 362 19.92 4.55 9.02
C ASP A 362 20.38 4.55 7.54
N ARG A 363 20.02 3.51 6.77
CA ARG A 363 20.24 3.47 5.30
C ARG A 363 19.59 4.63 4.56
N PHE A 364 18.52 5.20 5.12
CA PHE A 364 17.72 6.25 4.47
C PHE A 364 17.93 7.63 5.09
N LEU A 365 18.74 7.75 6.13
CA LEU A 365 19.18 9.03 6.64
C LEU A 365 20.21 9.61 5.67
N ASP A 366 20.02 10.85 5.28
CA ASP A 366 20.94 11.62 4.42
C ASP A 366 21.31 10.97 3.08
N SER A 367 20.50 10.01 2.61
CA SER A 367 20.75 9.29 1.35
C SER A 367 19.55 9.33 0.39
N ASP A 368 19.50 10.37 -0.44
CA ASP A 368 18.53 10.44 -1.53
C ASP A 368 18.74 9.34 -2.58
N ASN A 369 19.97 8.83 -2.73
CA ASN A 369 20.25 7.74 -3.64
C ASN A 369 19.53 6.47 -3.21
N ASN A 370 19.57 6.11 -1.92
CA ASN A 370 18.88 4.91 -1.41
C ASN A 370 17.35 5.03 -1.58
N LYS A 371 16.77 6.22 -1.40
CA LYS A 371 15.34 6.47 -1.66
C LYS A 371 14.94 6.19 -3.11
N ARG A 372 15.85 6.39 -4.07
CA ARG A 372 15.64 6.11 -5.51
C ARG A 372 15.79 4.64 -5.88
N LEU A 373 16.35 3.81 -4.99
CA LEU A 373 16.51 2.38 -5.20
C LEU A 373 15.25 1.57 -4.83
N LEU A 374 14.21 2.23 -4.29
CA LEU A 374 12.96 1.58 -3.94
C LEU A 374 12.04 1.44 -5.17
N PHE A 375 11.69 0.20 -5.48
CA PHE A 375 10.77 -0.14 -6.57
C PHE A 375 9.35 -0.47 -6.09
N THR A 376 9.05 -0.30 -4.81
CA THR A 376 7.74 -0.60 -4.24
C THR A 376 6.61 0.22 -4.87
N PHE A 377 6.92 1.42 -5.41
CA PHE A 377 6.00 2.23 -6.20
C PHE A 377 6.18 2.04 -7.71
N SER A 378 6.83 0.95 -8.13
CA SER A 378 7.24 0.71 -9.50
C SER A 378 8.21 1.77 -10.03
N TYR A 379 8.47 1.79 -11.33
CA TYR A 379 9.45 2.69 -11.95
C TYR A 379 8.97 3.19 -13.31
N GLY A 380 9.53 4.32 -13.77
CA GLY A 380 9.33 4.87 -15.10
C GLY A 380 7.94 5.47 -15.34
N PRO A 381 7.51 5.59 -16.60
CA PRO A 381 6.29 6.32 -16.97
C PRO A 381 5.00 5.68 -16.48
N ARG A 382 5.06 4.45 -15.99
CA ARG A 382 3.90 3.70 -15.45
C ARG A 382 4.01 3.45 -13.94
N ASN A 383 4.83 4.23 -13.23
CA ASN A 383 4.96 4.18 -11.78
C ASN A 383 3.64 4.50 -11.06
N CYS A 384 3.57 4.21 -9.77
CA CYS A 384 2.38 4.47 -8.96
C CYS A 384 2.00 5.95 -8.97
N LEU A 385 0.77 6.24 -9.40
CA LEU A 385 0.22 7.60 -9.41
C LEU A 385 -0.06 8.09 -7.99
N GLY A 386 -0.54 7.19 -7.11
CA GLY A 386 -0.88 7.46 -5.71
C GLY A 386 0.31 7.54 -4.75
N ARG A 387 1.56 7.50 -5.24
CA ARG A 387 2.76 7.51 -4.40
C ARG A 387 2.75 8.62 -3.34
N ASN A 388 2.48 9.85 -3.76
CA ASN A 388 2.52 10.99 -2.84
C ASN A 388 1.39 10.93 -1.80
N LEU A 389 0.18 10.47 -2.19
CA LEU A 389 -0.92 10.25 -1.27
C LEU A 389 -0.56 9.20 -0.22
N ALA A 390 -0.01 8.06 -0.65
CA ALA A 390 0.44 7.02 0.27
C ALA A 390 1.48 7.54 1.27
N TRP A 391 2.42 8.40 0.85
CA TRP A 391 3.38 9.03 1.74
C TRP A 391 2.72 9.94 2.77
N VAL A 392 1.72 10.74 2.38
CA VAL A 392 0.96 11.58 3.33
C VAL A 392 0.29 10.71 4.38
N GLU A 393 -0.42 9.66 3.97
CA GLU A 393 -1.12 8.75 4.89
C GLU A 393 -0.17 8.01 5.83
N MET A 394 0.87 7.35 5.28
CA MET A 394 1.82 6.57 6.08
C MET A 394 2.51 7.43 7.13
N LEU A 395 3.07 8.57 6.73
CA LEU A 395 3.86 9.40 7.62
C LEU A 395 3.01 10.07 8.70
N THR A 396 1.82 10.57 8.35
CA THR A 396 0.96 11.22 9.34
C THR A 396 0.37 10.22 10.34
N ILE A 397 -0.01 9.03 9.90
CA ILE A 397 -0.54 8.00 10.81
C ILE A 397 0.56 7.48 11.73
N VAL A 398 1.73 7.08 11.19
CA VAL A 398 2.83 6.54 11.99
C VAL A 398 3.33 7.57 13.00
N ALA A 399 3.60 8.81 12.58
CA ALA A 399 4.12 9.85 13.46
C ALA A 399 3.15 10.19 14.60
N ASN A 400 1.87 10.36 14.30
CA ASN A 400 0.89 10.70 15.34
C ASN A 400 0.63 9.53 16.30
N VAL A 401 0.63 8.27 15.82
CA VAL A 401 0.52 7.10 16.70
C VAL A 401 1.72 7.03 17.66
N LEU A 402 2.96 7.14 17.16
CA LEU A 402 4.16 7.12 18.01
C LEU A 402 4.24 8.33 18.97
N LYS A 403 3.63 9.44 18.59
CA LYS A 403 3.54 10.63 19.45
C LYS A 403 2.61 10.40 20.65
N ASP A 404 1.43 9.82 20.43
CA ASP A 404 0.35 9.82 21.40
C ASP A 404 0.20 8.49 22.16
N TYR A 405 0.80 7.40 21.66
CA TYR A 405 0.69 6.08 22.28
C TYR A 405 2.05 5.41 22.45
N ASP A 406 2.21 4.69 23.55
CA ASP A 406 3.21 3.64 23.68
C ASP A 406 2.62 2.37 23.08
N ILE A 407 3.40 1.69 22.24
CA ILE A 407 3.01 0.44 21.58
C ILE A 407 3.96 -0.68 22.00
N ALA A 408 3.40 -1.87 22.26
CA ALA A 408 4.16 -3.05 22.62
C ALA A 408 3.50 -4.31 22.04
N LEU A 409 4.27 -5.39 21.87
CA LEU A 409 3.71 -6.69 21.53
C LEU A 409 2.87 -7.23 22.70
N THR A 410 1.88 -8.09 22.39
CA THR A 410 1.17 -8.86 23.40
C THR A 410 2.10 -9.91 24.01
N GLU A 411 1.86 -10.31 25.27
CA GLU A 411 2.69 -11.29 25.99
C GLU A 411 2.73 -12.66 25.30
N ASP A 412 1.67 -13.02 24.60
CA ASP A 412 1.53 -14.27 23.83
C ASP A 412 1.91 -14.13 22.34
N SER A 413 2.58 -13.04 21.95
CA SER A 413 3.02 -12.84 20.56
C SER A 413 4.02 -13.91 20.15
N LEU A 414 3.75 -14.56 19.01
CA LEU A 414 4.64 -15.57 18.43
C LEU A 414 5.84 -14.98 17.71
N PHE A 415 5.80 -13.68 17.42
CA PHE A 415 6.84 -12.94 16.69
C PHE A 415 7.27 -11.76 17.55
N GLY A 416 8.53 -11.76 17.94
CA GLY A 416 9.10 -10.73 18.81
C GLY A 416 10.62 -10.63 18.67
N PRO A 417 11.24 -9.67 19.35
CA PRO A 417 12.70 -9.47 19.30
C PRO A 417 13.51 -10.69 19.71
N HIS A 418 12.92 -11.58 20.54
CA HIS A 418 13.52 -12.82 21.05
C HIS A 418 13.35 -14.02 20.10
N CYS A 419 12.42 -13.93 19.15
CA CYS A 419 12.20 -14.99 18.17
C CYS A 419 13.09 -14.73 16.95
N THR A 420 14.32 -15.26 16.94
CA THR A 420 15.31 -15.00 15.91
C THR A 420 15.56 -16.21 15.00
N ASP A 421 16.02 -15.94 13.79
CA ASP A 421 16.51 -16.94 12.86
C ASP A 421 17.96 -17.36 13.19
N GLU A 422 18.57 -18.18 12.35
CA GLU A 422 19.96 -18.66 12.47
C GLU A 422 21.01 -17.54 12.41
N ASN A 423 20.65 -16.38 11.85
CA ASN A 423 21.51 -15.19 11.76
C ASN A 423 21.28 -14.19 12.91
N GLY A 424 20.42 -14.55 13.89
CA GLY A 424 20.09 -13.70 15.01
C GLY A 424 19.16 -12.52 14.64
N LEU A 425 18.48 -12.58 13.47
CA LEU A 425 17.52 -11.57 13.05
C LEU A 425 16.11 -11.96 13.47
N PRO A 426 15.26 -11.00 13.91
CA PRO A 426 13.88 -11.28 14.27
C PRO A 426 13.12 -11.95 13.12
N VAL A 427 12.43 -13.06 13.45
CA VAL A 427 11.60 -13.78 12.47
C VAL A 427 10.33 -12.98 12.19
N LEU A 428 10.07 -12.72 10.92
CA LEU A 428 8.84 -12.04 10.49
C LEU A 428 7.64 -12.99 10.55
N MET A 429 6.47 -12.43 10.87
CA MET A 429 5.22 -13.16 10.69
C MET A 429 5.06 -13.63 9.23
N PRO A 430 4.49 -14.84 8.99
CA PRO A 430 4.21 -15.32 7.64
C PRO A 430 3.28 -14.38 6.90
N ALA A 431 3.62 -14.09 5.65
CA ALA A 431 2.82 -13.24 4.79
C ALA A 431 2.38 -13.97 3.53
N LYS A 432 1.25 -13.58 3.01
CA LYS A 432 0.73 -13.94 1.69
C LYS A 432 0.90 -12.74 0.76
N CYS A 433 1.16 -12.99 -0.51
CA CYS A 433 1.29 -11.94 -1.51
C CYS A 433 0.58 -12.35 -2.79
N PHE A 434 -0.38 -11.55 -3.20
CA PHE A 434 -0.95 -11.62 -4.56
C PHE A 434 -0.58 -10.34 -5.33
N ILE A 435 -1.16 -9.21 -4.96
CA ILE A 435 -0.77 -7.88 -5.46
C ILE A 435 -0.07 -7.12 -4.33
N ALA A 436 -0.62 -7.19 -3.13
CA ALA A 436 -0.04 -6.65 -1.92
C ALA A 436 0.34 -7.76 -0.93
N SER A 437 1.27 -7.47 -0.02
CA SER A 437 1.76 -8.40 0.99
C SER A 437 0.91 -8.29 2.26
N PHE A 438 0.29 -9.39 2.68
CA PHE A 438 -0.57 -9.46 3.86
C PHE A 438 -0.11 -10.51 4.84
N PRO A 439 -0.34 -10.33 6.15
CA PRO A 439 -0.13 -11.38 7.14
C PRO A 439 -1.00 -12.61 6.84
N ALA A 440 -0.43 -13.80 7.01
CA ALA A 440 -1.17 -15.03 6.77
C ALA A 440 -2.28 -15.28 7.80
N LYS A 441 -2.08 -14.79 9.04
CA LYS A 441 -3.04 -14.92 10.15
C LYS A 441 -3.15 -13.59 10.90
N PRO A 442 -3.77 -12.56 10.31
CA PRO A 442 -3.75 -11.20 10.87
C PRO A 442 -4.42 -11.10 12.23
N GLU A 443 -5.49 -11.86 12.48
CA GLU A 443 -6.20 -11.85 13.76
C GLU A 443 -5.35 -12.36 14.93
N ARG A 444 -4.37 -13.22 14.64
CA ARG A 444 -3.44 -13.75 15.64
C ARG A 444 -2.16 -12.93 15.73
N ASP A 445 -1.57 -12.58 14.58
CA ASP A 445 -0.18 -12.12 14.50
C ASP A 445 -0.04 -10.60 14.50
N CYS A 446 -1.14 -9.85 14.28
CA CYS A 446 -1.13 -8.39 14.23
C CYS A 446 -1.76 -7.74 15.46
N ARG A 447 -1.55 -8.33 16.63
CA ARG A 447 -2.02 -7.78 17.91
C ARG A 447 -0.91 -6.97 18.57
N MET A 448 -1.26 -5.82 19.11
CA MET A 448 -0.38 -5.02 19.95
C MET A 448 -1.14 -4.41 21.12
N VAL A 449 -0.41 -4.11 22.17
CA VAL A 449 -0.92 -3.38 23.33
C VAL A 449 -0.61 -1.91 23.15
N ILE A 450 -1.62 -1.07 23.31
CA ILE A 450 -1.50 0.38 23.29
C ILE A 450 -1.70 0.95 24.68
N THR A 451 -0.91 1.97 25.01
CA THR A 451 -1.07 2.77 26.23
C THR A 451 -1.04 4.24 25.87
N LYS A 452 -2.02 5.01 26.33
CA LYS A 452 -2.06 6.44 26.03
C LYS A 452 -0.94 7.17 26.77
N ARG A 453 -0.18 7.99 26.04
CA ARG A 453 0.82 8.87 26.64
C ARG A 453 0.15 9.91 27.54
N MET A 454 0.63 10.05 28.76
CA MET A 454 0.18 11.07 29.71
C MET A 454 1.16 12.25 29.75
N ALA A 455 0.66 13.47 29.93
CA ALA A 455 1.50 14.65 30.10
C ALA A 455 2.36 14.49 31.37
N GLY A 456 3.68 14.69 31.26
CA GLY A 456 4.60 14.71 32.39
C GLY A 456 5.21 13.36 32.81
N VAL A 457 4.84 12.24 32.20
CA VAL A 457 5.47 10.94 32.43
C VAL A 457 6.60 10.73 31.43
N LYS A 458 7.86 10.64 31.90
CA LYS A 458 8.97 10.16 31.07
C LYS A 458 8.67 8.72 30.65
N ALA A 459 8.90 8.40 29.40
CA ALA A 459 8.71 7.05 28.83
C ALA A 459 9.40 6.02 29.77
N CYS A 460 8.60 5.21 30.45
CA CYS A 460 9.11 4.08 31.20
C CYS A 460 9.35 2.95 30.20
N ALA A 461 10.61 2.75 29.83
CA ALA A 461 11.01 1.53 29.11
C ALA A 461 10.67 0.34 30.01
N ARG A 462 9.63 -0.42 29.69
CA ARG A 462 9.49 -1.76 30.26
C ARG A 462 10.65 -2.58 29.72
N GLU A 463 11.62 -2.85 30.59
CA GLU A 463 12.63 -3.85 30.32
C GLU A 463 11.92 -5.19 30.11
N TYR A 464 12.07 -5.75 28.91
CA TYR A 464 11.68 -7.12 28.67
C TYR A 464 12.61 -8.00 29.50
N SER A 465 12.13 -8.55 30.60
CA SER A 465 12.83 -9.62 31.30
C SER A 465 12.86 -10.82 30.36
N PRO A 466 14.03 -11.41 30.13
CA PRO A 466 14.13 -12.67 29.39
C PRO A 466 13.44 -13.77 30.21
N CYS A 467 12.54 -14.53 29.58
CA CYS A 467 12.05 -15.81 30.09
C CYS A 467 13.13 -16.89 29.98
#